data_b38a02df63d2a98b396edba448a96f5b
#
_entry.id   b38a02df63d2a98b396edba448a96f5b
#
_cell.length_a   1.000
_cell.length_b   1.000
_cell.length_c   1.000
_cell.angle_alpha   90.00
_cell.angle_beta   90.00
_cell.angle_gamma   90.00
#
_symmetry.space_group_name_H-M   'P 1'
#
loop_
_entity.id
_entity.type
_entity.pdbx_description
1 polymer ?
#
loop_
_entity_poly.entity_id
_entity_poly.type
_entity_poly.pdbx_seq_one_letter_code
_entity_poly.pdbx_strand_id
1 'polypeptide(L)'
;VTGRQADPGSALDELRGEGWQRLLAAARRRLERTGGMLEGAVGLTGPSEAERRVVIGVTGQYRPESVKRLTVDLAALDAALREMHDRSLPTVLAWLHGPLRDRPGERQAEAEQRDQLRATLNAGRHAGESWYATWTEAITGDGTLTRLLRRGDARLVPWAVAVLDRLPVPDDRPPLPLPVLA
;
A
#
# COMPACT_ATOMS: atom_id res chain seq x y z
N VAL A 1 -28.95 15.11 37.90
CA VAL A 1 -28.91 13.97 36.95
C VAL A 1 -27.46 13.85 36.55
N THR A 2 -26.74 12.90 37.16
CA THR A 2 -25.32 12.67 36.95
C THR A 2 -25.15 11.95 35.61
N GLY A 3 -24.74 12.69 34.57
CA GLY A 3 -24.35 12.10 33.29
C GLY A 3 -23.16 11.14 33.50
N ARG A 4 -23.42 9.85 33.32
CA ARG A 4 -22.39 8.82 33.32
C ARG A 4 -21.50 9.09 32.12
N GLN A 5 -20.37 9.72 32.35
CA GLN A 5 -19.30 9.85 31.38
C GLN A 5 -18.80 8.42 31.09
N ALA A 6 -19.20 7.87 29.95
CA ALA A 6 -18.69 6.57 29.52
C ALA A 6 -17.18 6.69 29.34
N ASP A 7 -16.43 5.80 29.95
CA ASP A 7 -14.99 5.69 29.77
C ASP A 7 -14.69 5.53 28.27
N PRO A 8 -13.88 6.42 27.65
CA PRO A 8 -13.58 6.37 26.23
C PRO A 8 -13.01 5.03 25.75
N GLY A 9 -12.41 4.23 26.66
CA GLY A 9 -11.99 2.86 26.38
C GLY A 9 -13.16 1.90 26.17
N SER A 10 -14.20 2.01 27.00
CA SER A 10 -15.38 1.12 26.96
C SER A 10 -16.23 1.33 25.69
N ALA A 11 -16.33 2.57 25.21
CA ALA A 11 -17.10 2.89 23.99
C ALA A 11 -16.48 2.29 22.71
N LEU A 12 -15.17 2.14 22.66
CA LEU A 12 -14.45 1.55 21.53
C LEU A 12 -14.39 0.01 21.62
N ASP A 13 -14.55 -0.59 22.80
CA ASP A 13 -14.57 -2.04 22.96
C ASP A 13 -15.77 -2.69 22.26
N GLU A 14 -16.89 -1.98 22.12
CA GLU A 14 -18.02 -2.44 21.32
C GLU A 14 -17.64 -2.71 19.86
N LEU A 15 -16.71 -1.92 19.28
CA LEU A 15 -16.24 -2.07 17.90
C LEU A 15 -15.40 -3.34 17.68
N ARG A 16 -14.98 -4.01 18.75
CA ARG A 16 -14.35 -5.34 18.70
C ARG A 16 -15.38 -6.46 18.63
N GLY A 17 -16.65 -6.15 18.83
CA GLY A 17 -17.74 -7.12 18.79
C GLY A 17 -17.91 -7.76 17.42
N GLU A 18 -18.45 -8.99 17.40
CA GLU A 18 -18.62 -9.82 16.21
C GLU A 18 -19.34 -9.10 15.06
N GLY A 19 -20.33 -8.25 15.37
CA GLY A 19 -21.08 -7.49 14.35
C GLY A 19 -20.24 -6.47 13.59
N TRP A 20 -19.15 -5.97 14.16
CA TRP A 20 -18.29 -4.94 13.57
C TRP A 20 -17.09 -5.52 12.80
N GLN A 21 -16.59 -6.67 13.22
CA GLN A 21 -15.28 -7.18 12.77
C GLN A 21 -15.15 -7.27 11.24
N ARG A 22 -16.10 -7.92 10.56
CA ARG A 22 -16.05 -8.09 9.10
C ARG A 22 -16.28 -6.79 8.36
N LEU A 23 -17.17 -5.92 8.88
CA LEU A 23 -17.44 -4.60 8.31
C LEU A 23 -16.18 -3.72 8.36
N LEU A 24 -15.55 -3.58 9.53
CA LEU A 24 -14.35 -2.79 9.73
C LEU A 24 -13.15 -3.38 8.97
N ALA A 25 -13.01 -4.70 8.93
CA ALA A 25 -11.98 -5.34 8.10
C ALA A 25 -12.18 -5.08 6.59
N ALA A 26 -13.42 -5.06 6.11
CA ALA A 26 -13.72 -4.72 4.72
C ALA A 26 -13.44 -3.24 4.43
N ALA A 27 -13.81 -2.35 5.35
CA ALA A 27 -13.54 -0.92 5.27
C ALA A 27 -12.01 -0.66 5.25
N ARG A 28 -11.23 -1.30 6.14
CA ARG A 28 -9.78 -1.22 6.17
C ARG A 28 -9.16 -1.60 4.82
N ARG A 29 -9.51 -2.76 4.29
CA ARG A 29 -9.00 -3.21 2.98
C ARG A 29 -9.32 -2.23 1.85
N ARG A 30 -10.50 -1.61 1.91
CA ARG A 30 -10.89 -0.61 0.91
C ARG A 30 -10.06 0.65 1.04
N LEU A 31 -9.94 1.22 2.24
CA LEU A 31 -9.16 2.44 2.51
C LEU A 31 -7.69 2.24 2.14
N GLU A 32 -7.06 1.13 2.55
CA GLU A 32 -5.68 0.83 2.19
C GLU A 32 -5.48 0.71 0.66
N ARG A 33 -6.50 0.22 -0.07
CA ARG A 33 -6.43 0.11 -1.53
C ARG A 33 -6.59 1.45 -2.23
N THR A 34 -7.31 2.40 -1.62
CA THR A 34 -7.66 3.71 -2.22
C THR A 34 -6.83 4.88 -1.66
N GLY A 35 -5.81 4.62 -0.82
CA GLY A 35 -5.02 5.69 -0.20
C GLY A 35 -5.81 6.49 0.83
N GLY A 36 -6.73 5.85 1.56
CA GLY A 36 -7.51 6.50 2.63
C GLY A 36 -8.79 7.21 2.17
N MET A 37 -9.16 7.14 0.88
CA MET A 37 -10.38 7.78 0.39
C MET A 37 -11.64 7.12 0.97
N LEU A 38 -12.55 7.93 1.51
CA LEU A 38 -13.84 7.49 2.06
C LEU A 38 -14.93 7.30 0.98
N GLU A 39 -14.53 7.22 -0.28
CA GLU A 39 -15.46 7.04 -1.39
C GLU A 39 -15.80 5.59 -1.64
N GLY A 40 -17.08 5.37 -2.00
CA GLY A 40 -17.65 4.07 -2.35
C GLY A 40 -18.05 3.26 -1.14
N ALA A 41 -18.40 2.01 -1.37
CA ALA A 41 -19.06 1.17 -0.38
C ALA A 41 -18.31 -0.17 -0.16
N VAL A 42 -18.57 -0.77 0.99
CA VAL A 42 -18.15 -2.13 1.33
C VAL A 42 -19.34 -3.05 1.48
N GLY A 43 -19.18 -4.31 1.10
CA GLY A 43 -20.24 -5.30 1.12
C GLY A 43 -19.96 -6.43 2.10
N LEU A 44 -21.02 -6.89 2.79
CA LEU A 44 -21.04 -8.10 3.59
C LEU A 44 -21.96 -9.13 2.93
N THR A 45 -21.42 -10.25 2.50
CA THR A 45 -22.18 -11.38 1.95
C THR A 45 -22.50 -12.38 3.06
N GLY A 46 -23.73 -12.87 3.11
CA GLY A 46 -24.21 -13.76 4.17
C GLY A 46 -24.05 -13.14 5.57
N PRO A 47 -24.58 -11.92 5.82
CA PRO A 47 -24.40 -11.24 7.10
C PRO A 47 -25.09 -11.99 8.23
N SER A 48 -24.44 -12.07 9.38
CA SER A 48 -25.03 -12.55 10.64
C SER A 48 -26.09 -11.57 11.16
N GLU A 49 -26.86 -11.97 12.14
CA GLU A 49 -27.84 -11.10 12.78
C GLU A 49 -27.15 -9.91 13.50
N ALA A 50 -26.00 -10.16 14.13
CA ALA A 50 -25.20 -9.13 14.76
C ALA A 50 -24.71 -8.09 13.73
N GLU A 51 -24.19 -8.53 12.58
CA GLU A 51 -23.79 -7.66 11.48
C GLU A 51 -24.94 -6.87 10.88
N ARG A 52 -26.13 -7.49 10.75
CA ARG A 52 -27.35 -6.77 10.30
C ARG A 52 -27.72 -5.65 11.24
N ARG A 53 -27.72 -5.91 12.56
CA ARG A 53 -28.01 -4.88 13.57
C ARG A 53 -27.03 -3.70 13.46
N VAL A 54 -25.74 -3.96 13.30
CA VAL A 54 -24.73 -2.93 13.11
C VAL A 54 -25.00 -2.13 11.84
N VAL A 55 -25.24 -2.80 10.69
CA VAL A 55 -25.52 -2.11 9.43
C VAL A 55 -26.79 -1.27 9.49
N ILE A 56 -27.83 -1.74 10.16
CA ILE A 56 -29.05 -0.97 10.39
C ILE A 56 -28.74 0.26 11.25
N GLY A 57 -27.99 0.10 12.33
CA GLY A 57 -27.56 1.21 13.20
C GLY A 57 -26.76 2.27 12.44
N VAL A 58 -25.84 1.86 11.58
CA VAL A 58 -24.99 2.75 10.77
C VAL A 58 -25.79 3.47 9.67
N THR A 59 -26.70 2.75 9.00
CA THR A 59 -27.38 3.27 7.80
C THR A 59 -28.78 3.85 8.08
N GLY A 60 -29.35 3.55 9.24
CA GLY A 60 -30.75 3.85 9.55
C GLY A 60 -31.78 3.08 8.69
N GLN A 61 -31.31 2.12 7.89
CA GLN A 61 -32.16 1.41 6.92
C GLN A 61 -32.37 -0.04 7.30
N TYR A 62 -33.64 -0.43 7.52
CA TYR A 62 -33.98 -1.83 7.71
C TYR A 62 -33.71 -2.64 6.43
N ARG A 63 -33.09 -3.79 6.58
CA ARG A 63 -32.83 -4.76 5.50
C ARG A 63 -33.33 -6.14 5.93
N PRO A 64 -34.35 -6.71 5.23
CA PRO A 64 -34.91 -8.01 5.59
C PRO A 64 -33.87 -9.13 5.48
N GLU A 65 -34.10 -10.22 6.19
CA GLU A 65 -33.19 -11.39 6.22
C GLU A 65 -32.98 -12.04 4.84
N SER A 66 -33.97 -11.90 3.95
CA SER A 66 -33.88 -12.38 2.57
C SER A 66 -32.74 -11.72 1.78
N VAL A 67 -32.29 -10.52 2.18
CA VAL A 67 -31.17 -9.81 1.56
C VAL A 67 -29.86 -10.50 1.95
N LYS A 68 -29.24 -11.20 0.99
CA LYS A 68 -28.01 -11.97 1.19
C LYS A 68 -26.73 -11.11 1.18
N ARG A 69 -26.82 -9.88 0.73
CA ARG A 69 -25.67 -8.95 0.69
C ARG A 69 -26.09 -7.58 1.21
N LEU A 70 -25.41 -7.13 2.24
CA LEU A 70 -25.55 -5.76 2.75
C LEU A 70 -24.40 -4.89 2.21
N THR A 71 -24.70 -3.64 1.89
CA THR A 71 -23.73 -2.67 1.42
C THR A 71 -23.78 -1.45 2.31
N VAL A 72 -22.61 -0.97 2.74
CA VAL A 72 -22.46 0.22 3.58
C VAL A 72 -21.52 1.19 2.89
N ASP A 73 -21.94 2.40 2.68
CA ASP A 73 -21.11 3.48 2.18
C ASP A 73 -20.07 3.88 3.22
N LEU A 74 -18.81 4.14 2.78
CA LEU A 74 -17.72 4.45 3.70
C LEU A 74 -17.89 5.82 4.37
N ALA A 75 -18.43 6.80 3.65
CA ALA A 75 -18.70 8.12 4.22
C ALA A 75 -19.83 8.04 5.26
N ALA A 76 -20.87 7.23 5.00
CA ALA A 76 -21.93 6.98 5.97
C ALA A 76 -21.41 6.24 7.21
N LEU A 77 -20.50 5.26 7.03
CA LEU A 77 -19.85 4.57 8.15
C LEU A 77 -18.98 5.54 8.98
N ASP A 78 -18.20 6.40 8.32
CA ASP A 78 -17.38 7.42 9.01
C ASP A 78 -18.26 8.40 9.80
N ALA A 79 -19.36 8.88 9.20
CA ALA A 79 -20.31 9.78 9.86
C ALA A 79 -20.94 9.11 11.10
N ALA A 80 -21.39 7.87 10.98
CA ALA A 80 -21.97 7.13 12.09
C ALA A 80 -20.96 6.90 13.24
N LEU A 81 -19.70 6.59 12.92
CA LEU A 81 -18.66 6.43 13.95
C LEU A 81 -18.31 7.76 14.63
N ARG A 82 -18.33 8.88 13.90
CA ARG A 82 -18.15 10.21 14.50
C ARG A 82 -19.30 10.57 15.44
N GLU A 83 -20.51 10.24 15.05
CA GLU A 83 -21.71 10.50 15.88
C GLU A 83 -21.71 9.63 17.15
N MET A 84 -21.44 8.33 17.02
CA MET A 84 -21.51 7.39 18.13
C MET A 84 -20.29 7.44 19.07
N HIS A 85 -19.11 7.67 18.53
CA HIS A 85 -17.84 7.51 19.26
C HIS A 85 -16.92 8.73 19.21
N ASP A 86 -17.31 9.82 18.55
CA ASP A 86 -16.47 11.01 18.30
C ASP A 86 -15.12 10.68 17.66
N ARG A 87 -15.12 9.69 16.77
CA ARG A 87 -13.90 9.21 16.08
C ARG A 87 -14.19 8.95 14.61
N SER A 88 -13.23 9.33 13.75
CA SER A 88 -13.29 9.00 12.32
C SER A 88 -13.02 7.51 12.08
N LEU A 89 -13.55 6.97 10.98
CA LEU A 89 -13.29 5.59 10.55
C LEU A 89 -11.78 5.27 10.44
N PRO A 90 -10.90 6.10 9.83
CA PRO A 90 -9.47 5.85 9.83
C PRO A 90 -8.85 5.77 11.23
N THR A 91 -9.30 6.63 12.16
CA THR A 91 -8.82 6.64 13.54
C THR A 91 -9.21 5.37 14.28
N VAL A 92 -10.48 4.93 14.13
CA VAL A 92 -10.98 3.67 14.70
C VAL A 92 -10.18 2.48 14.16
N LEU A 93 -9.98 2.42 12.86
CA LEU A 93 -9.22 1.33 12.23
C LEU A 93 -7.76 1.30 12.67
N ALA A 94 -7.12 2.46 12.81
CA ALA A 94 -5.76 2.56 13.30
C ALA A 94 -5.65 2.11 14.77
N TRP A 95 -6.64 2.45 15.59
CA TRP A 95 -6.70 2.00 16.98
C TRP A 95 -6.89 0.48 17.11
N LEU A 96 -7.78 -0.10 16.29
CA LEU A 96 -8.08 -1.53 16.35
C LEU A 96 -6.97 -2.42 15.79
N HIS A 97 -6.31 -1.99 14.74
CA HIS A 97 -5.47 -2.85 13.90
C HIS A 97 -4.13 -2.23 13.50
N GLY A 98 -3.75 -1.11 14.14
CA GLY A 98 -2.57 -0.34 13.78
C GLY A 98 -2.78 0.54 12.53
N PRO A 99 -1.78 1.34 12.15
CA PRO A 99 -1.89 2.32 11.09
C PRO A 99 -2.34 1.72 9.76
N LEU A 100 -3.08 2.51 8.98
CA LEU A 100 -3.48 2.16 7.63
C LEU A 100 -2.28 2.25 6.68
N ARG A 101 -2.17 1.30 5.77
CA ARG A 101 -1.15 1.33 4.71
C ARG A 101 -1.66 2.11 3.51
N ASP A 102 -0.84 3.00 2.99
CA ASP A 102 -1.10 3.66 1.69
C ASP A 102 -0.53 2.80 0.54
N ARG A 103 -1.27 1.75 0.15
CA ARG A 103 -0.84 0.84 -0.92
C ARG A 103 -0.66 1.51 -2.30
N PRO A 104 -1.47 2.51 -2.70
CA PRO A 104 -1.19 3.30 -3.90
C PRO A 104 0.11 4.07 -3.81
N GLY A 105 0.35 4.79 -2.71
CA GLY A 105 1.60 5.53 -2.49
C GLY A 105 2.82 4.61 -2.43
N GLU A 106 2.73 3.46 -1.73
CA GLU A 106 3.80 2.45 -1.70
C GLU A 106 4.15 1.96 -3.12
N ARG A 107 3.15 1.67 -3.97
CA ARG A 107 3.36 1.23 -5.36
C ARG A 107 3.94 2.33 -6.22
N GLN A 108 3.50 3.56 -6.04
CA GLN A 108 4.01 4.72 -6.76
C GLN A 108 5.49 4.94 -6.41
N ALA A 109 5.83 4.95 -5.12
CA ALA A 109 7.21 5.08 -4.66
C ALA A 109 8.12 3.95 -5.21
N GLU A 110 7.63 2.70 -5.24
CA GLU A 110 8.38 1.57 -5.83
C GLU A 110 8.57 1.76 -7.35
N ALA A 111 7.57 2.29 -8.04
CA ALA A 111 7.67 2.58 -9.48
C ALA A 111 8.70 3.69 -9.74
N GLU A 112 8.64 4.78 -9.00
CA GLU A 112 9.58 5.90 -9.11
C GLU A 112 11.02 5.46 -8.84
N GLN A 113 11.24 4.66 -7.81
CA GLN A 113 12.57 4.11 -7.52
C GLN A 113 13.07 3.22 -8.66
N ARG A 114 12.20 2.40 -9.25
CA ARG A 114 12.56 1.57 -10.41
C ARG A 114 12.93 2.40 -11.62
N ASP A 115 12.20 3.48 -11.88
CA ASP A 115 12.48 4.38 -12.99
C ASP A 115 13.77 5.18 -12.77
N GLN A 116 14.09 5.57 -11.53
CA GLN A 116 15.39 6.15 -11.18
C GLN A 116 16.55 5.18 -11.46
N LEU A 117 16.40 3.90 -11.11
CA LEU A 117 17.44 2.89 -11.43
C LEU A 117 17.59 2.70 -12.93
N ARG A 118 16.50 2.68 -13.71
CA ARG A 118 16.56 2.64 -15.17
C ARG A 118 17.27 3.87 -15.75
N ALA A 119 16.96 5.06 -15.23
CA ALA A 119 17.63 6.29 -15.64
C ALA A 119 19.15 6.20 -15.37
N THR A 120 19.54 5.66 -14.22
CA THR A 120 20.95 5.43 -13.88
C THR A 120 21.64 4.49 -14.87
N LEU A 121 20.99 3.39 -15.23
CA LEU A 121 21.50 2.46 -16.25
C LEU A 121 21.69 3.15 -17.61
N ASN A 122 20.69 3.92 -18.03
CA ASN A 122 20.72 4.60 -19.34
C ASN A 122 21.74 5.77 -19.39
N ALA A 123 22.16 6.28 -18.24
CA ALA A 123 23.17 7.34 -18.13
C ALA A 123 24.62 6.81 -18.11
N GLY A 124 24.84 5.49 -18.09
CA GLY A 124 26.16 4.89 -18.12
C GLY A 124 26.93 5.27 -19.39
N ARG A 125 28.27 5.40 -19.26
CA ARG A 125 29.18 5.77 -20.38
C ARG A 125 29.01 4.86 -21.59
N HIS A 126 28.71 3.60 -21.36
CA HIS A 126 28.56 2.57 -22.40
C HIS A 126 27.13 2.37 -22.89
N ALA A 127 26.20 3.26 -22.58
CA ALA A 127 24.78 3.10 -22.95
C ALA A 127 24.52 2.92 -24.46
N GLY A 128 25.43 3.39 -25.32
CA GLY A 128 25.38 3.20 -26.78
C GLY A 128 25.95 1.85 -27.27
N GLU A 129 26.61 1.07 -26.40
CA GLU A 129 27.25 -0.18 -26.79
C GLU A 129 26.26 -1.36 -26.76
N SER A 130 26.33 -2.23 -27.75
CA SER A 130 25.39 -3.36 -27.88
C SER A 130 25.43 -4.34 -26.70
N TRP A 131 26.63 -4.62 -26.16
CA TRP A 131 26.79 -5.48 -24.99
C TRP A 131 26.14 -4.85 -23.73
N TYR A 132 26.27 -3.52 -23.55
CA TYR A 132 25.67 -2.80 -22.44
C TYR A 132 24.14 -2.77 -22.57
N ALA A 133 23.61 -2.55 -23.76
CA ALA A 133 22.19 -2.62 -24.05
C ALA A 133 21.63 -4.01 -23.70
N THR A 134 22.30 -5.10 -24.14
CA THR A 134 21.90 -6.46 -23.80
C THR A 134 21.91 -6.72 -22.29
N TRP A 135 22.94 -6.24 -21.58
CA TRP A 135 23.00 -6.34 -20.11
C TRP A 135 21.89 -5.57 -19.42
N THR A 136 21.63 -4.33 -19.84
CA THR A 136 20.53 -3.51 -19.25
C THR A 136 19.15 -4.10 -19.55
N GLU A 137 18.93 -4.63 -20.75
CA GLU A 137 17.72 -5.37 -21.09
C GLU A 137 17.50 -6.58 -20.18
N ALA A 138 18.53 -7.38 -19.97
CA ALA A 138 18.45 -8.56 -19.11
C ALA A 138 18.01 -8.17 -17.68
N ILE A 139 18.69 -7.23 -17.02
CA ILE A 139 18.38 -6.86 -15.62
C ILE A 139 17.08 -6.09 -15.47
N THR A 140 16.60 -5.41 -16.52
CA THR A 140 15.30 -4.73 -16.49
C THR A 140 14.15 -5.70 -16.79
N GLY A 141 14.37 -6.68 -17.65
CA GLY A 141 13.36 -7.63 -18.12
C GLY A 141 13.13 -8.81 -17.18
N ASP A 142 14.17 -9.31 -16.51
CA ASP A 142 14.10 -10.52 -15.66
C ASP A 142 13.61 -10.27 -14.22
N GLY A 143 13.22 -9.03 -13.89
CA GLY A 143 12.77 -8.63 -12.56
C GLY A 143 13.88 -8.40 -11.54
N THR A 144 15.15 -8.34 -11.95
CA THR A 144 16.29 -8.10 -11.05
C THR A 144 16.16 -6.78 -10.32
N LEU A 145 15.78 -5.68 -10.98
CA LEU A 145 15.56 -4.38 -10.33
C LEU A 145 14.51 -4.48 -9.21
N THR A 146 13.41 -5.17 -9.46
CA THR A 146 12.37 -5.38 -8.44
C THR A 146 12.89 -6.19 -7.26
N ARG A 147 13.70 -7.23 -7.50
CA ARG A 147 14.33 -8.02 -6.42
C ARG A 147 15.30 -7.20 -5.60
N LEU A 148 16.12 -6.35 -6.24
CA LEU A 148 17.07 -5.47 -5.55
C LEU A 148 16.35 -4.43 -4.69
N LEU A 149 15.31 -3.80 -5.21
CA LEU A 149 14.49 -2.85 -4.44
C LEU A 149 13.87 -3.50 -3.20
N ARG A 150 13.26 -4.68 -3.35
CA ARG A 150 12.64 -5.40 -2.22
C ARG A 150 13.62 -5.85 -1.14
N ARG A 151 14.90 -6.08 -1.51
CA ARG A 151 15.96 -6.43 -0.57
C ARG A 151 16.66 -5.23 0.05
N GLY A 152 16.36 -4.01 -0.41
CA GLY A 152 17.08 -2.80 0.00
C GLY A 152 18.48 -2.67 -0.64
N ASP A 153 18.75 -3.44 -1.70
CA ASP A 153 20.06 -3.52 -2.37
C ASP A 153 20.11 -2.64 -3.64
N ALA A 154 19.23 -1.66 -3.77
CA ALA A 154 19.14 -0.78 -4.95
C ALA A 154 20.49 -0.09 -5.30
N ARG A 155 21.33 0.18 -4.28
CA ARG A 155 22.68 0.76 -4.43
C ARG A 155 23.64 -0.07 -5.32
N LEU A 156 23.37 -1.35 -5.50
CA LEU A 156 24.19 -2.19 -6.36
C LEU A 156 24.13 -1.77 -7.83
N VAL A 157 23.03 -1.18 -8.28
CA VAL A 157 22.89 -0.71 -9.67
C VAL A 157 23.85 0.43 -9.99
N PRO A 158 23.87 1.58 -9.27
CA PRO A 158 24.83 2.63 -9.54
C PRO A 158 26.30 2.16 -9.33
N TRP A 159 26.54 1.24 -8.41
CA TRP A 159 27.90 0.68 -8.27
C TRP A 159 28.31 -0.16 -9.48
N ALA A 160 27.41 -0.99 -10.01
CA ALA A 160 27.68 -1.76 -11.21
C ALA A 160 27.96 -0.84 -12.40
N VAL A 161 27.15 0.21 -12.59
CA VAL A 161 27.37 1.22 -13.64
C VAL A 161 28.74 1.88 -13.47
N ALA A 162 29.07 2.34 -12.25
CA ALA A 162 30.36 2.99 -11.97
C ALA A 162 31.57 2.07 -12.23
N VAL A 163 31.45 0.76 -12.02
CA VAL A 163 32.49 -0.22 -12.36
C VAL A 163 32.59 -0.38 -13.88
N LEU A 164 31.45 -0.53 -14.57
CA LEU A 164 31.41 -0.67 -16.01
C LEU A 164 31.93 0.59 -16.72
N ASP A 165 31.67 1.78 -16.20
CA ASP A 165 32.14 3.06 -16.75
C ASP A 165 33.69 3.18 -16.75
N ARG A 166 34.40 2.34 -15.96
CA ARG A 166 35.86 2.24 -15.98
C ARG A 166 36.42 1.36 -17.12
N LEU A 167 35.57 0.61 -17.79
CA LEU A 167 36.00 -0.16 -18.96
C LEU A 167 36.35 0.79 -20.09
N PRO A 168 37.40 0.46 -20.90
CA PRO A 168 37.75 1.27 -22.06
C PRO A 168 36.65 1.24 -23.10
N VAL A 169 36.37 2.41 -23.71
CA VAL A 169 35.56 2.48 -24.93
C VAL A 169 36.44 2.01 -26.10
N PRO A 170 35.88 1.46 -27.22
CA PRO A 170 36.69 0.92 -28.34
C PRO A 170 37.79 1.84 -28.86
N ASP A 171 37.61 3.16 -28.73
CA ASP A 171 38.61 4.16 -29.15
C ASP A 171 39.58 4.59 -28.04
N ASP A 172 39.39 4.14 -26.78
CA ASP A 172 40.31 4.44 -25.67
C ASP A 172 41.54 3.55 -25.73
N ARG A 173 42.72 4.13 -25.65
CA ARG A 173 44.02 3.41 -25.58
C ARG A 173 44.75 3.74 -24.28
N PRO A 174 45.43 2.78 -23.65
CA PRO A 174 45.46 1.33 -23.80
C PRO A 174 44.36 0.64 -22.95
N PRO A 175 44.13 -0.69 -23.13
CA PRO A 175 43.19 -1.43 -22.28
C PRO A 175 43.65 -1.37 -20.80
N LEU A 176 42.70 -1.09 -19.90
CA LEU A 176 42.98 -1.03 -18.46
C LEU A 176 43.28 -2.43 -17.92
N PRO A 177 44.37 -2.63 -17.19
CA PRO A 177 44.64 -3.91 -16.53
C PRO A 177 43.64 -4.15 -15.41
N LEU A 178 43.23 -5.42 -15.19
CA LEU A 178 42.27 -5.84 -14.16
C LEU A 178 42.49 -5.20 -12.75
N PRO A 179 43.70 -5.01 -12.24
CA PRO A 179 43.95 -4.38 -10.95
C PRO A 179 43.44 -2.92 -10.84
N VAL A 180 43.24 -2.24 -11.96
CA VAL A 180 42.78 -0.85 -11.99
C VAL A 180 41.24 -0.77 -11.94
N LEU A 181 40.54 -1.89 -12.11
CA LEU A 181 39.09 -1.99 -12.04
C LEU A 181 38.55 -2.28 -10.61
N ALA A 182 39.42 -2.68 -9.70
CA ALA A 182 39.12 -2.93 -8.28
C ALA A 182 39.31 -1.65 -7.43
#